data_2dcb5a7a3dfee70276ae45ae1e57cfca
#
_entry.id   2dcb5a7a3dfee70276ae45ae1e57cfca
#
_cell.length_a   1.000
_cell.length_b   1.000
_cell.length_c   1.000
_cell.angle_alpha   90.00
_cell.angle_beta   90.00
_cell.angle_gamma   90.00
#
_symmetry.space_group_name_H-M   'P 1'
#
loop_
_entity.id
_entity.type
_entity.pdbx_description
1 polymer ?
#
loop_
_entity_poly.entity_id
_entity_poly.type
_entity_poly.pdbx_seq_one_letter_code
_entity_poly.pdbx_strand_id
1 'polypeptide(L)'
;MTSVKKYIESNKDRFIEELFSLIRIPSISAKHEHKPDMEACAKRWTELLLAAGADKAVVMQTEGNPVVYGEKMVSPEAQTVLVYSHYDVMPAEPFDLWKSRPFEPEIRDGRIWARGADDDKGQAMMQVKGFETALNLDLLKCNVKFIFEGEEEIGSPSLEAFCRTHKELLKADVILVSDTSMVSAETPSLTTGLRGLAYWEIEVTGPNRDLHSGHFGGAVANPINVLCKLMADITDADGRITIPGFYDDVEDVSPAEREMIAQIPFDEAKYKAAIGVDELFGEKGYSTLERNSCRPSFDICGIWGGYMEEGSKTVLPSKAYAKVSCRLVPHQDHGKISKLFEEYIARVAPAYVKVRVTPKHGGQGYVCPIDLPAYKAAEEAVFVAFGKRPLAVRRGGSIPIISTFEQVLGIKTVLMGFGLEQNAIHSPNESCTLDFFYKGIESVAEFYKRPQIRN
;
A
#
# COMPACT_ATOMS: atom_id res chain seq x y z
N MET A 1 -24.43 14.75 21.25
CA MET A 1 -23.98 13.48 20.64
C MET A 1 -24.84 13.26 19.41
N THR A 2 -24.24 13.08 18.22
CA THR A 2 -24.96 12.87 16.96
C THR A 2 -25.69 11.53 16.97
N SER A 3 -26.68 11.33 16.07
CA SER A 3 -27.36 10.02 15.92
C SER A 3 -26.38 8.92 15.56
N VAL A 4 -25.38 9.24 14.72
CA VAL A 4 -24.30 8.31 14.32
C VAL A 4 -23.49 7.86 15.55
N LYS A 5 -23.01 8.79 16.37
CA LYS A 5 -22.27 8.44 17.61
C LYS A 5 -23.09 7.59 18.57
N LYS A 6 -24.41 7.88 18.73
CA LYS A 6 -25.29 7.08 19.59
C LYS A 6 -25.46 5.67 19.08
N TYR A 7 -25.62 5.48 17.76
CA TYR A 7 -25.74 4.16 17.16
C TYR A 7 -24.45 3.34 17.34
N ILE A 8 -23.30 3.96 17.07
CA ILE A 8 -21.99 3.32 17.26
C ILE A 8 -21.83 2.89 18.73
N GLU A 9 -22.11 3.81 19.69
CA GLU A 9 -21.99 3.52 21.12
C GLU A 9 -22.86 2.34 21.57
N SER A 10 -24.09 2.25 21.04
CA SER A 10 -25.02 1.16 21.37
C SER A 10 -24.65 -0.19 20.76
N ASN A 11 -23.71 -0.21 19.77
CA ASN A 11 -23.31 -1.42 19.05
C ASN A 11 -21.83 -1.77 19.22
N LYS A 12 -21.10 -1.07 20.08
CA LYS A 12 -19.63 -1.21 20.23
C LYS A 12 -19.18 -2.66 20.41
N ASP A 13 -19.77 -3.37 21.35
CA ASP A 13 -19.36 -4.74 21.69
C ASP A 13 -19.60 -5.69 20.52
N ARG A 14 -20.73 -5.53 19.82
CA ARG A 14 -21.04 -6.32 18.63
C ARG A 14 -20.05 -6.03 17.50
N PHE A 15 -19.73 -4.77 17.23
CA PHE A 15 -18.78 -4.40 16.17
C PHE A 15 -17.39 -4.97 16.43
N ILE A 16 -16.94 -4.94 17.69
CA ILE A 16 -15.67 -5.53 18.09
C ILE A 16 -15.67 -7.04 17.93
N GLU A 17 -16.73 -7.75 18.39
CA GLU A 17 -16.77 -9.20 18.29
C GLU A 17 -16.87 -9.66 16.82
N GLU A 18 -17.55 -8.92 15.97
CA GLU A 18 -17.59 -9.19 14.54
C GLU A 18 -16.20 -9.01 13.89
N LEU A 19 -15.43 -7.98 14.24
CA LEU A 19 -14.03 -7.83 13.84
C LEU A 19 -13.18 -8.99 14.36
N PHE A 20 -13.33 -9.33 15.63
CA PHE A 20 -12.58 -10.43 16.26
C PHE A 20 -12.86 -11.77 15.59
N SER A 21 -14.09 -11.99 15.12
CA SER A 21 -14.44 -13.20 14.37
C SER A 21 -13.67 -13.35 13.06
N LEU A 22 -13.28 -12.24 12.41
CA LEU A 22 -12.43 -12.23 11.21
C LEU A 22 -10.94 -12.39 11.56
N ILE A 23 -10.48 -11.69 12.60
CA ILE A 23 -9.07 -11.74 13.02
C ILE A 23 -8.67 -13.16 13.45
N ARG A 24 -9.57 -13.90 14.10
CA ARG A 24 -9.33 -15.31 14.51
C ARG A 24 -9.11 -16.25 13.32
N ILE A 25 -9.40 -15.84 12.10
CA ILE A 25 -9.11 -16.60 10.88
C ILE A 25 -7.77 -16.12 10.32
N PRO A 26 -6.70 -16.95 10.38
CA PRO A 26 -5.36 -16.55 9.93
C PRO A 26 -5.25 -16.60 8.40
N SER A 27 -5.89 -15.68 7.70
CA SER A 27 -5.94 -15.59 6.24
C SER A 27 -4.62 -15.08 5.67
N ILE A 28 -3.56 -15.86 5.78
CA ILE A 28 -2.20 -15.53 5.30
C ILE A 28 -2.06 -15.97 3.84
N SER A 29 -2.18 -15.02 2.91
CA SER A 29 -2.12 -15.30 1.45
C SER A 29 -0.78 -15.85 0.99
N ALA A 30 0.31 -15.44 1.63
CA ALA A 30 1.67 -15.85 1.28
C ALA A 30 1.99 -17.33 1.59
N LYS A 31 1.13 -18.03 2.32
CA LYS A 31 1.36 -19.42 2.76
C LYS A 31 0.27 -20.36 2.24
N HIS A 32 0.68 -21.35 1.46
CA HIS A 32 -0.25 -22.31 0.84
C HIS A 32 -1.09 -23.10 1.86
N GLU A 33 -0.54 -23.37 3.05
CA GLU A 33 -1.24 -24.07 4.14
C GLU A 33 -2.49 -23.32 4.66
N HIS A 34 -2.54 -21.99 4.49
CA HIS A 34 -3.64 -21.13 4.89
C HIS A 34 -4.73 -20.96 3.80
N LYS A 35 -4.67 -21.73 2.70
CA LYS A 35 -5.72 -21.66 1.66
C LYS A 35 -7.14 -21.92 2.21
N PRO A 36 -7.36 -22.89 3.12
CA PRO A 36 -8.67 -23.07 3.75
C PRO A 36 -9.11 -21.85 4.59
N ASP A 37 -8.17 -21.17 5.24
CA ASP A 37 -8.44 -19.95 6.03
C ASP A 37 -8.84 -18.78 5.11
N MET A 38 -8.25 -18.69 3.92
CA MET A 38 -8.65 -17.70 2.91
C MET A 38 -10.12 -17.87 2.52
N GLU A 39 -10.53 -19.10 2.22
CA GLU A 39 -11.92 -19.42 1.89
C GLU A 39 -12.88 -19.16 3.06
N ALA A 40 -12.46 -19.54 4.28
CA ALA A 40 -13.25 -19.30 5.50
C ALA A 40 -13.42 -17.80 5.77
N CYS A 41 -12.37 -17.00 5.58
CA CYS A 41 -12.40 -15.55 5.75
C CYS A 41 -13.31 -14.87 4.72
N ALA A 42 -13.21 -15.26 3.44
CA ALA A 42 -14.08 -14.77 2.38
C ALA A 42 -15.57 -15.09 2.68
N LYS A 43 -15.87 -16.32 3.13
CA LYS A 43 -17.21 -16.69 3.56
C LYS A 43 -17.69 -15.84 4.74
N ARG A 44 -16.84 -15.63 5.75
CA ARG A 44 -17.18 -14.82 6.92
C ARG A 44 -17.50 -13.37 6.53
N TRP A 45 -16.76 -12.77 5.62
CA TRP A 45 -17.06 -11.45 5.08
C TRP A 45 -18.43 -11.40 4.37
N THR A 46 -18.78 -12.45 3.60
CA THR A 46 -20.09 -12.55 2.97
C THR A 46 -21.23 -12.52 4.01
N GLU A 47 -21.07 -13.27 5.10
CA GLU A 47 -22.05 -13.29 6.20
C GLU A 47 -22.20 -11.90 6.86
N LEU A 48 -21.07 -11.22 7.10
CA LEU A 48 -21.04 -9.90 7.75
C LEU A 48 -21.63 -8.80 6.85
N LEU A 49 -21.40 -8.84 5.54
CA LEU A 49 -22.02 -7.91 4.60
C LEU A 49 -23.54 -8.07 4.55
N LEU A 50 -24.04 -9.30 4.52
CA LEU A 50 -25.47 -9.58 4.59
C LEU A 50 -26.09 -9.12 5.93
N ALA A 51 -25.40 -9.38 7.04
CA ALA A 51 -25.84 -8.93 8.36
C ALA A 51 -25.83 -7.40 8.50
N ALA A 52 -24.93 -6.71 7.82
CA ALA A 52 -24.88 -5.25 7.76
C ALA A 52 -25.97 -4.63 6.86
N GLY A 53 -26.73 -5.45 6.12
CA GLY A 53 -27.85 -5.02 5.30
C GLY A 53 -27.59 -4.91 3.80
N ALA A 54 -26.52 -5.53 3.29
CA ALA A 54 -26.32 -5.68 1.85
C ALA A 54 -27.45 -6.54 1.26
N ASP A 55 -27.92 -6.19 0.07
CA ASP A 55 -28.97 -6.95 -0.65
C ASP A 55 -28.43 -8.29 -1.17
N LYS A 56 -27.12 -8.31 -1.45
CA LYS A 56 -26.40 -9.48 -1.96
C LYS A 56 -24.96 -9.46 -1.46
N ALA A 57 -24.43 -10.62 -1.11
CA ALA A 57 -23.01 -10.84 -0.91
C ALA A 57 -22.66 -12.27 -1.35
N VAL A 58 -21.57 -12.42 -2.12
CA VAL A 58 -21.15 -13.70 -2.70
C VAL A 58 -19.64 -13.80 -2.74
N VAL A 59 -19.11 -15.02 -2.61
CA VAL A 59 -17.73 -15.36 -2.89
C VAL A 59 -17.59 -15.67 -4.38
N MET A 60 -16.67 -14.98 -5.07
CA MET A 60 -16.39 -15.14 -6.49
C MET A 60 -14.98 -15.71 -6.65
N GLN A 61 -14.85 -16.79 -7.41
CA GLN A 61 -13.56 -17.46 -7.62
C GLN A 61 -12.67 -16.66 -8.58
N THR A 62 -11.37 -16.70 -8.34
CA THR A 62 -10.30 -16.20 -9.21
C THR A 62 -9.32 -17.34 -9.54
N GLU A 63 -8.24 -17.05 -10.25
CA GLU A 63 -7.14 -18.01 -10.43
C GLU A 63 -6.36 -18.26 -9.13
N GLY A 64 -6.44 -17.33 -8.18
CA GLY A 64 -5.79 -17.39 -6.87
C GLY A 64 -6.77 -17.50 -5.71
N ASN A 65 -6.73 -16.54 -4.78
CA ASN A 65 -7.67 -16.46 -3.67
C ASN A 65 -8.98 -15.78 -4.11
N PRO A 66 -10.13 -16.20 -3.55
CA PRO A 66 -11.42 -15.67 -3.99
C PRO A 66 -11.60 -14.19 -3.63
N VAL A 67 -12.45 -13.52 -4.39
CA VAL A 67 -12.92 -12.16 -4.13
C VAL A 67 -14.30 -12.22 -3.50
N VAL A 68 -14.57 -11.41 -2.49
CA VAL A 68 -15.91 -11.20 -1.94
C VAL A 68 -16.54 -10.02 -2.66
N TYR A 69 -17.70 -10.20 -3.24
CA TYR A 69 -18.52 -9.14 -3.80
C TYR A 69 -19.79 -8.95 -2.98
N GLY A 70 -20.12 -7.71 -2.66
CA GLY A 70 -21.37 -7.32 -2.00
C GLY A 70 -22.01 -6.11 -2.65
N GLU A 71 -23.32 -5.93 -2.49
CA GLU A 71 -24.01 -4.74 -3.00
C GLU A 71 -25.25 -4.38 -2.17
N LYS A 72 -25.51 -3.08 -2.09
CA LYS A 72 -26.75 -2.45 -1.64
C LYS A 72 -27.17 -1.41 -2.65
N MET A 73 -28.33 -1.63 -3.29
CA MET A 73 -28.88 -0.72 -4.28
C MET A 73 -29.99 0.11 -3.67
N VAL A 74 -29.79 1.41 -3.54
CA VAL A 74 -30.80 2.36 -3.02
C VAL A 74 -31.75 2.75 -4.14
N SER A 75 -31.22 3.08 -5.33
CA SER A 75 -31.98 3.45 -6.52
C SER A 75 -31.12 3.28 -7.78
N PRO A 76 -31.70 2.96 -8.93
CA PRO A 76 -30.97 2.91 -10.19
C PRO A 76 -30.31 4.24 -10.60
N GLU A 77 -30.89 5.36 -10.17
CA GLU A 77 -30.39 6.72 -10.47
C GLU A 77 -29.36 7.21 -9.47
N ALA A 78 -29.25 6.57 -8.30
CA ALA A 78 -28.30 6.97 -7.27
C ALA A 78 -26.88 6.71 -7.73
N GLN A 79 -25.97 7.61 -7.31
CA GLN A 79 -24.54 7.42 -7.51
C GLN A 79 -24.07 6.18 -6.78
N THR A 80 -23.03 5.53 -7.29
CA THR A 80 -22.53 4.27 -6.76
C THR A 80 -21.10 4.44 -6.23
N VAL A 81 -20.89 4.04 -4.99
CA VAL A 81 -19.58 3.89 -4.37
C VAL A 81 -19.15 2.43 -4.44
N LEU A 82 -17.96 2.15 -4.95
CA LEU A 82 -17.31 0.85 -4.85
C LEU A 82 -16.29 0.90 -3.70
N VAL A 83 -16.53 0.14 -2.65
CA VAL A 83 -15.60 -0.01 -1.53
C VAL A 83 -14.62 -1.13 -1.84
N TYR A 84 -13.34 -0.83 -1.77
CA TYR A 84 -12.28 -1.83 -1.87
C TYR A 84 -11.57 -1.97 -0.53
N SER A 85 -11.26 -3.21 -0.17
CA SER A 85 -10.40 -3.61 0.94
C SER A 85 -9.81 -5.00 0.67
N HIS A 86 -8.88 -5.46 1.52
CA HIS A 86 -8.39 -6.82 1.45
C HIS A 86 -8.62 -7.57 2.76
N TYR A 87 -8.68 -8.90 2.69
CA TYR A 87 -8.91 -9.74 3.85
C TYR A 87 -7.75 -10.68 4.17
N ASP A 88 -6.76 -10.72 3.31
CA ASP A 88 -5.51 -11.39 3.63
C ASP A 88 -4.65 -10.55 4.57
N VAL A 89 -3.70 -11.18 5.19
CA VAL A 89 -2.79 -10.55 6.15
C VAL A 89 -1.37 -11.08 5.98
N MET A 90 -0.39 -10.24 6.34
CA MET A 90 1.01 -10.65 6.40
C MET A 90 1.25 -11.80 7.39
N PRO A 91 2.25 -12.67 7.12
CA PRO A 91 2.75 -13.62 8.11
C PRO A 91 3.07 -12.96 9.45
N ALA A 92 2.80 -13.67 10.55
CA ALA A 92 2.95 -13.13 11.90
C ALA A 92 4.33 -13.39 12.52
N GLU A 93 5.20 -14.15 11.87
CA GLU A 93 6.55 -14.42 12.36
C GLU A 93 7.40 -13.13 12.45
N PRO A 94 8.31 -13.05 13.44
CA PRO A 94 8.64 -14.03 14.48
C PRO A 94 7.66 -13.97 15.68
N PHE A 95 7.10 -15.13 16.05
CA PHE A 95 6.07 -15.22 17.10
C PHE A 95 6.55 -14.85 18.51
N ASP A 96 7.83 -15.05 18.80
CA ASP A 96 8.46 -14.75 20.09
C ASP A 96 8.51 -13.25 20.42
N LEU A 97 8.33 -12.37 19.43
CA LEU A 97 8.25 -10.93 19.64
C LEU A 97 6.84 -10.42 19.93
N TRP A 98 5.81 -11.27 19.80
CA TRP A 98 4.45 -10.89 20.13
C TRP A 98 4.19 -10.99 21.63
N LYS A 99 3.54 -9.96 22.19
CA LYS A 99 3.11 -9.92 23.60
C LYS A 99 1.82 -10.71 23.83
N SER A 100 1.01 -10.88 22.80
CA SER A 100 -0.19 -11.72 22.76
C SER A 100 -0.20 -12.52 21.46
N ARG A 101 -0.99 -13.57 21.36
CA ARG A 101 -1.05 -14.37 20.15
C ARG A 101 -1.63 -13.57 18.97
N PRO A 102 -1.00 -13.57 17.79
CA PRO A 102 -1.37 -12.67 16.69
C PRO A 102 -2.80 -12.85 16.15
N PHE A 103 -3.39 -14.04 16.29
CA PHE A 103 -4.75 -14.35 15.84
C PHE A 103 -5.74 -14.61 16.99
N GLU A 104 -5.36 -14.26 18.22
CA GLU A 104 -6.24 -14.21 19.38
C GLU A 104 -6.38 -12.74 19.81
N PRO A 105 -7.29 -11.97 19.18
CA PRO A 105 -7.38 -10.53 19.39
C PRO A 105 -7.77 -10.20 20.81
N GLU A 106 -7.13 -9.19 21.38
CA GLU A 106 -7.44 -8.68 22.71
C GLU A 106 -7.48 -7.15 22.74
N ILE A 107 -8.25 -6.61 23.68
CA ILE A 107 -8.24 -5.18 23.97
C ILE A 107 -7.34 -4.93 25.17
N ARG A 108 -6.31 -4.11 24.99
CA ARG A 108 -5.40 -3.67 26.04
C ARG A 108 -5.01 -2.21 25.80
N ASP A 109 -5.02 -1.39 26.83
CA ASP A 109 -4.63 0.02 26.80
C ASP A 109 -5.40 0.84 25.73
N GLY A 110 -6.70 0.56 25.53
CA GLY A 110 -7.53 1.24 24.53
C GLY A 110 -7.22 0.89 23.09
N ARG A 111 -6.53 -0.22 22.85
CA ARG A 111 -6.14 -0.72 21.53
C ARG A 111 -6.56 -2.17 21.34
N ILE A 112 -6.87 -2.52 20.10
CA ILE A 112 -7.02 -3.89 19.62
C ILE A 112 -5.63 -4.37 19.21
N TRP A 113 -5.16 -5.49 19.75
CA TRP A 113 -3.86 -6.08 19.44
C TRP A 113 -4.06 -7.40 18.72
N ALA A 114 -3.70 -7.45 17.45
CA ALA A 114 -3.69 -8.66 16.64
C ALA A 114 -3.14 -8.37 15.24
N ARG A 115 -2.72 -9.40 14.49
CA ARG A 115 -2.45 -9.31 13.06
C ARG A 115 -3.76 -9.05 12.30
N GLY A 116 -3.80 -8.05 11.42
CA GLY A 116 -4.99 -7.61 10.70
C GLY A 116 -5.89 -6.67 11.50
N ALA A 117 -5.47 -6.24 12.70
CA ALA A 117 -6.23 -5.27 13.49
C ALA A 117 -6.31 -3.89 12.82
N ASP A 118 -5.30 -3.53 12.05
CA ASP A 118 -5.24 -2.30 11.25
C ASP A 118 -5.23 -2.61 9.75
N ASP A 119 -4.36 -3.52 9.33
CA ASP A 119 -4.07 -3.89 7.94
C ASP A 119 -4.64 -5.27 7.58
N ASP A 120 -5.76 -5.35 6.88
CA ASP A 120 -6.76 -4.32 6.58
C ASP A 120 -8.13 -4.68 7.18
N LYS A 121 -8.25 -5.84 7.89
CA LYS A 121 -9.54 -6.31 8.46
C LYS A 121 -10.20 -5.26 9.37
N GLY A 122 -9.37 -4.52 10.14
CA GLY A 122 -9.85 -3.43 10.99
C GLY A 122 -10.46 -2.30 10.18
N GLN A 123 -9.75 -1.78 9.18
CA GLN A 123 -10.23 -0.68 8.35
C GLN A 123 -11.37 -1.13 7.41
N ALA A 124 -11.30 -2.36 6.87
CA ALA A 124 -12.41 -2.96 6.13
C ALA A 124 -13.70 -3.05 6.99
N MET A 125 -13.55 -3.42 8.27
CA MET A 125 -14.68 -3.43 9.22
C MET A 125 -15.22 -2.02 9.47
N MET A 126 -14.37 -0.99 9.53
CA MET A 126 -14.84 0.40 9.63
C MET A 126 -15.74 0.77 8.43
N GLN A 127 -15.37 0.35 7.22
CA GLN A 127 -16.19 0.55 6.03
C GLN A 127 -17.56 -0.15 6.14
N VAL A 128 -17.58 -1.41 6.53
CA VAL A 128 -18.83 -2.18 6.66
C VAL A 128 -19.72 -1.63 7.77
N LYS A 129 -19.15 -1.25 8.92
CA LYS A 129 -19.92 -0.71 10.05
C LYS A 129 -20.36 0.74 9.84
N GLY A 130 -19.60 1.52 9.08
CA GLY A 130 -20.03 2.84 8.61
C GLY A 130 -21.22 2.75 7.65
N PHE A 131 -21.16 1.82 6.69
CA PHE A 131 -22.29 1.49 5.81
C PHE A 131 -23.51 1.03 6.60
N GLU A 132 -23.37 0.06 7.51
CA GLU A 132 -24.45 -0.42 8.38
C GLU A 132 -25.08 0.72 9.18
N THR A 133 -24.26 1.60 9.75
CA THR A 133 -24.70 2.75 10.53
C THR A 133 -25.50 3.73 9.68
N ALA A 134 -25.01 4.05 8.48
CA ALA A 134 -25.69 4.95 7.56
C ALA A 134 -27.05 4.38 7.09
N LEU A 135 -27.08 3.07 6.80
CA LEU A 135 -28.31 2.39 6.38
C LEU A 135 -29.38 2.41 7.49
N ASN A 136 -29.01 2.01 8.71
CA ASN A 136 -29.96 1.92 9.83
C ASN A 136 -30.45 3.29 10.35
N LEU A 137 -29.79 4.37 9.97
CA LEU A 137 -30.18 5.73 10.32
C LEU A 137 -30.81 6.51 9.16
N ASP A 138 -31.14 5.85 8.05
CA ASP A 138 -31.69 6.50 6.83
C ASP A 138 -30.76 7.58 6.23
N LEU A 139 -29.45 7.45 6.46
CA LEU A 139 -28.44 8.40 5.98
C LEU A 139 -27.83 7.99 4.63
N LEU A 140 -28.00 6.74 4.22
CA LEU A 140 -27.42 6.22 2.99
C LEU A 140 -28.09 6.84 1.77
N LYS A 141 -27.33 7.64 0.97
CA LYS A 141 -27.84 8.39 -0.19
C LYS A 141 -27.29 7.88 -1.53
N CYS A 142 -26.50 6.81 -1.52
CA CYS A 142 -25.88 6.23 -2.71
C CYS A 142 -26.00 4.71 -2.70
N ASN A 143 -25.85 4.10 -3.87
CA ASN A 143 -25.62 2.68 -3.99
C ASN A 143 -24.23 2.35 -3.47
N VAL A 144 -24.05 1.21 -2.83
CA VAL A 144 -22.74 0.76 -2.33
C VAL A 144 -22.48 -0.64 -2.85
N LYS A 145 -21.30 -0.81 -3.45
CA LYS A 145 -20.74 -2.10 -3.82
C LYS A 145 -19.47 -2.34 -3.00
N PHE A 146 -19.20 -3.59 -2.71
CA PHE A 146 -18.01 -4.02 -1.99
C PHE A 146 -17.23 -5.02 -2.83
N ILE A 147 -15.92 -4.86 -2.84
CA ILE A 147 -14.97 -5.81 -3.40
C ILE A 147 -13.84 -5.99 -2.39
N PHE A 148 -13.73 -7.20 -1.80
CA PHE A 148 -12.67 -7.53 -0.87
C PHE A 148 -11.85 -8.67 -1.46
N GLU A 149 -10.55 -8.42 -1.66
CA GLU A 149 -9.64 -9.41 -2.21
C GLU A 149 -8.85 -10.17 -1.13
N GLY A 150 -8.21 -11.24 -1.52
CA GLY A 150 -7.38 -12.07 -0.64
C GLY A 150 -5.94 -12.24 -1.13
N GLU A 151 -5.39 -11.26 -1.84
CA GLU A 151 -4.05 -11.34 -2.44
C GLU A 151 -3.27 -10.02 -2.40
N GLU A 152 -3.75 -8.99 -1.66
CA GLU A 152 -3.09 -7.69 -1.62
C GLU A 152 -1.65 -7.81 -1.13
N GLU A 153 -1.44 -8.55 -0.05
CA GLU A 153 -0.15 -8.77 0.61
C GLU A 153 0.87 -9.55 -0.23
N ILE A 154 0.42 -10.11 -1.36
CA ILE A 154 1.28 -10.76 -2.37
C ILE A 154 1.23 -10.05 -3.73
N GLY A 155 0.67 -8.83 -3.78
CA GLY A 155 0.66 -7.95 -4.94
C GLY A 155 -0.51 -8.13 -5.89
N SER A 156 -1.65 -8.65 -5.43
CA SER A 156 -2.94 -8.74 -6.15
C SER A 156 -2.86 -9.42 -7.52
N PRO A 157 -2.18 -10.58 -7.68
CA PRO A 157 -1.90 -11.16 -9.00
C PRO A 157 -3.16 -11.49 -9.80
N SER A 158 -4.27 -11.81 -9.14
CA SER A 158 -5.53 -12.21 -9.81
C SER A 158 -6.52 -11.07 -10.00
N LEU A 159 -6.35 -9.93 -9.31
CA LEU A 159 -7.40 -8.90 -9.22
C LEU A 159 -7.56 -8.09 -10.52
N GLU A 160 -6.47 -7.83 -11.26
CA GLU A 160 -6.59 -7.14 -12.54
C GLU A 160 -7.45 -7.92 -13.54
N ALA A 161 -7.21 -9.24 -13.67
CA ALA A 161 -8.01 -10.12 -14.53
C ALA A 161 -9.48 -10.18 -14.09
N PHE A 162 -9.71 -10.22 -12.77
CA PHE A 162 -11.05 -10.16 -12.19
C PHE A 162 -11.76 -8.85 -12.56
N CYS A 163 -11.11 -7.70 -12.41
CA CYS A 163 -11.68 -6.40 -12.77
C CYS A 163 -12.00 -6.29 -14.26
N ARG A 164 -11.12 -6.79 -15.14
CA ARG A 164 -11.38 -6.83 -16.59
C ARG A 164 -12.59 -7.66 -16.94
N THR A 165 -12.72 -8.84 -16.33
CA THR A 165 -13.83 -9.79 -16.57
C THR A 165 -15.17 -9.28 -16.03
N HIS A 166 -15.14 -8.57 -14.89
CA HIS A 166 -16.33 -8.12 -14.18
C HIS A 166 -16.57 -6.60 -14.24
N LYS A 167 -16.08 -5.96 -15.31
CA LYS A 167 -16.13 -4.50 -15.46
C LYS A 167 -17.52 -3.90 -15.27
N GLU A 168 -18.56 -4.51 -15.85
CA GLU A 168 -19.95 -4.04 -15.72
C GLU A 168 -20.49 -4.23 -14.29
N LEU A 169 -20.13 -5.34 -13.64
CA LEU A 169 -20.51 -5.59 -12.25
C LEU A 169 -19.90 -4.53 -11.30
N LEU A 170 -18.65 -4.16 -11.56
CA LEU A 170 -17.88 -3.22 -10.74
C LEU A 170 -18.10 -1.75 -11.09
N LYS A 171 -18.94 -1.45 -12.08
CA LYS A 171 -19.24 -0.07 -12.47
C LYS A 171 -19.70 0.76 -11.28
N ALA A 172 -19.03 1.89 -11.07
CA ALA A 172 -19.28 2.82 -9.97
C ALA A 172 -18.87 4.24 -10.39
N ASP A 173 -19.22 5.24 -9.58
CA ASP A 173 -18.85 6.65 -9.78
C ASP A 173 -17.53 6.99 -9.08
N VAL A 174 -17.23 6.31 -7.97
CA VAL A 174 -16.00 6.47 -7.20
C VAL A 174 -15.65 5.17 -6.48
N ILE A 175 -14.36 4.96 -6.25
CA ILE A 175 -13.85 3.91 -5.36
C ILE A 175 -13.46 4.54 -4.03
N LEU A 176 -13.84 3.92 -2.92
CA LEU A 176 -13.47 4.31 -1.57
C LEU A 176 -12.58 3.22 -0.95
N VAL A 177 -11.41 3.62 -0.46
CA VAL A 177 -10.40 2.72 0.12
C VAL A 177 -9.97 3.27 1.47
N SER A 178 -9.85 2.41 2.47
CA SER A 178 -9.35 2.79 3.80
C SER A 178 -7.95 2.26 4.13
N ASP A 179 -7.37 1.46 3.27
CA ASP A 179 -6.04 0.86 3.43
C ASP A 179 -4.90 1.89 3.31
N THR A 180 -4.94 2.91 4.18
CA THR A 180 -3.89 3.94 4.32
C THR A 180 -3.86 4.47 5.75
N SER A 181 -2.89 5.36 6.04
CA SER A 181 -2.73 5.93 7.38
C SER A 181 -2.91 7.45 7.42
N MET A 182 -3.26 7.97 8.59
CA MET A 182 -3.21 9.39 8.92
C MET A 182 -1.80 9.83 9.34
N VAL A 183 -1.56 11.15 9.36
CA VAL A 183 -0.27 11.72 9.82
C VAL A 183 -0.02 11.39 11.29
N SER A 184 -1.00 11.66 12.14
CA SER A 184 -0.98 11.30 13.56
C SER A 184 -2.38 11.34 14.15
N ALA A 185 -2.51 10.95 15.41
CA ALA A 185 -3.78 11.04 16.14
C ALA A 185 -4.30 12.47 16.27
N GLU A 186 -3.42 13.45 16.36
CA GLU A 186 -3.74 14.87 16.50
C GLU A 186 -3.89 15.58 15.15
N THR A 187 -3.40 14.97 14.08
CA THR A 187 -3.39 15.56 12.73
C THR A 187 -4.03 14.60 11.73
N PRO A 188 -5.37 14.60 11.62
CA PRO A 188 -6.06 13.80 10.63
C PRO A 188 -5.62 14.19 9.22
N SER A 189 -5.58 13.24 8.32
CA SER A 189 -5.22 13.47 6.93
C SER A 189 -5.97 12.54 5.98
N LEU A 190 -6.08 12.96 4.72
CA LEU A 190 -6.51 12.11 3.62
C LEU A 190 -5.34 11.90 2.68
N THR A 191 -5.15 10.68 2.24
CA THR A 191 -4.11 10.35 1.28
C THR A 191 -4.56 10.80 -0.12
N THR A 192 -3.78 11.69 -0.73
CA THR A 192 -4.05 12.24 -2.07
C THR A 192 -3.13 11.68 -3.15
N GLY A 193 -2.16 10.87 -2.78
CA GLY A 193 -1.27 10.25 -3.76
C GLY A 193 -0.45 9.13 -3.15
N LEU A 194 -0.13 8.15 -4.00
CA LEU A 194 0.71 7.01 -3.72
C LEU A 194 1.82 6.96 -4.78
N ARG A 195 3.03 6.54 -4.39
CA ARG A 195 4.08 6.30 -5.35
C ARG A 195 3.85 4.97 -6.07
N GLY A 196 4.35 4.89 -7.31
CA GLY A 196 4.45 3.64 -8.04
C GLY A 196 5.67 2.83 -7.61
N LEU A 197 5.83 1.69 -8.24
CA LEU A 197 6.95 0.77 -8.01
C LEU A 197 7.41 0.17 -9.33
N ALA A 198 8.72 0.02 -9.49
CA ALA A 198 9.32 -0.86 -10.47
C ALA A 198 10.44 -1.65 -9.78
N TYR A 199 10.53 -2.94 -10.06
CA TYR A 199 11.45 -3.86 -9.37
C TYR A 199 12.17 -4.77 -10.36
N TRP A 200 13.47 -4.99 -10.14
CA TRP A 200 14.31 -5.82 -11.02
C TRP A 200 15.27 -6.70 -10.24
N GLU A 201 15.64 -7.81 -10.88
CA GLU A 201 16.84 -8.56 -10.56
C GLU A 201 17.91 -8.34 -11.64
N ILE A 202 19.15 -8.14 -11.20
CA ILE A 202 20.31 -7.95 -12.06
C ILE A 202 21.27 -9.11 -11.83
N GLU A 203 21.72 -9.75 -12.90
CA GLU A 203 22.79 -10.76 -12.89
C GLU A 203 23.96 -10.27 -13.72
N VAL A 204 25.13 -10.18 -13.12
CA VAL A 204 26.39 -9.95 -13.83
C VAL A 204 27.16 -11.27 -13.90
N THR A 205 27.45 -11.74 -15.11
CA THR A 205 28.20 -12.98 -15.38
C THR A 205 29.56 -12.62 -15.98
N GLY A 206 30.62 -13.06 -15.32
CA GLY A 206 32.02 -12.94 -15.75
C GLY A 206 32.58 -14.27 -16.30
N PRO A 207 33.61 -14.85 -15.67
CA PRO A 207 34.20 -16.10 -16.14
C PRO A 207 33.23 -17.29 -15.98
N ASN A 208 33.57 -18.42 -16.62
CA ASN A 208 32.73 -19.61 -16.61
C ASN A 208 32.74 -20.40 -15.29
N ARG A 209 33.58 -20.02 -14.34
CA ARG A 209 33.71 -20.55 -12.99
C ARG A 209 34.40 -19.55 -12.08
N ASP A 210 34.36 -19.78 -10.80
CA ASP A 210 35.15 -19.02 -9.82
C ASP A 210 36.65 -19.24 -10.07
N LEU A 211 37.41 -18.13 -10.01
CA LEU A 211 38.83 -18.11 -10.32
C LEU A 211 39.67 -17.70 -9.10
N HIS A 212 40.91 -18.15 -9.01
CA HIS A 212 41.84 -17.68 -7.98
C HIS A 212 42.24 -16.23 -8.23
N SER A 213 41.95 -15.34 -7.29
CA SER A 213 42.17 -13.89 -7.46
C SER A 213 43.66 -13.50 -7.63
N GLY A 214 44.58 -14.29 -7.04
CA GLY A 214 46.02 -14.07 -7.19
C GLY A 214 46.55 -14.40 -8.58
N HIS A 215 45.87 -15.31 -9.32
CA HIS A 215 46.29 -15.71 -10.69
C HIS A 215 45.58 -14.86 -11.76
N PHE A 216 44.36 -14.45 -11.53
CA PHE A 216 43.50 -13.82 -12.55
C PHE A 216 43.12 -12.36 -12.21
N GLY A 217 43.38 -11.92 -10.96
CA GLY A 217 43.10 -10.53 -10.54
C GLY A 217 43.93 -9.53 -11.37
N GLY A 218 43.28 -8.46 -11.81
CA GLY A 218 43.83 -7.46 -12.72
C GLY A 218 43.78 -7.83 -14.20
N ALA A 219 43.57 -9.11 -14.54
CA ALA A 219 43.46 -9.59 -15.93
C ALA A 219 42.01 -9.96 -16.30
N VAL A 220 41.20 -10.42 -15.34
CA VAL A 220 39.79 -10.80 -15.53
C VAL A 220 38.91 -9.95 -14.63
N ALA A 221 37.80 -9.47 -15.18
CA ALA A 221 36.88 -8.64 -14.42
C ALA A 221 36.21 -9.43 -13.28
N ASN A 222 36.07 -8.78 -12.14
CA ASN A 222 35.28 -9.30 -11.02
C ASN A 222 33.83 -8.82 -11.18
N PRO A 223 32.86 -9.72 -11.35
CA PRO A 223 31.45 -9.36 -11.48
C PRO A 223 30.89 -8.50 -10.35
N ILE A 224 31.35 -8.69 -9.10
CA ILE A 224 30.93 -7.86 -7.97
C ILE A 224 31.40 -6.42 -8.17
N ASN A 225 32.67 -6.20 -8.55
CA ASN A 225 33.21 -4.85 -8.78
C ASN A 225 32.44 -4.14 -9.89
N VAL A 226 32.11 -4.87 -10.96
CA VAL A 226 31.32 -4.33 -12.08
C VAL A 226 29.91 -3.98 -11.59
N LEU A 227 29.25 -4.87 -10.89
CA LEU A 227 27.90 -4.66 -10.36
C LEU A 227 27.86 -3.45 -9.41
N CYS A 228 28.77 -3.37 -8.47
CA CYS A 228 28.87 -2.23 -7.53
C CYS A 228 29.04 -0.89 -8.28
N LYS A 229 29.88 -0.88 -9.31
CA LYS A 229 30.07 0.34 -10.12
C LYS A 229 28.79 0.69 -10.90
N LEU A 230 28.17 -0.26 -11.56
CA LEU A 230 26.90 -0.03 -12.30
C LEU A 230 25.84 0.55 -11.37
N MET A 231 25.70 0.01 -10.15
CA MET A 231 24.73 0.48 -9.16
C MET A 231 25.06 1.87 -8.64
N ALA A 232 26.32 2.15 -8.34
CA ALA A 232 26.76 3.47 -7.85
C ALA A 232 26.56 4.58 -8.90
N ASP A 233 26.69 4.27 -10.17
CA ASP A 233 26.57 5.26 -11.26
C ASP A 233 25.08 5.61 -11.58
N ILE A 234 24.08 4.92 -10.98
CA ILE A 234 22.65 5.19 -11.21
C ILE A 234 22.17 6.48 -10.56
N THR A 235 22.79 6.88 -9.46
CA THR A 235 22.50 8.15 -8.77
C THR A 235 23.71 9.06 -8.77
N ASP A 236 23.50 10.36 -8.96
CA ASP A 236 24.57 11.35 -8.85
C ASP A 236 24.80 11.84 -7.41
N ALA A 237 25.76 12.76 -7.24
CA ALA A 237 26.10 13.33 -5.95
C ALA A 237 24.98 14.18 -5.30
N ASP A 238 24.02 14.64 -6.10
CA ASP A 238 22.83 15.38 -5.63
C ASP A 238 21.62 14.45 -5.38
N GLY A 239 21.83 13.12 -5.42
CA GLY A 239 20.80 12.11 -5.19
C GLY A 239 19.81 11.93 -6.34
N ARG A 240 20.13 12.45 -7.53
CA ARG A 240 19.27 12.38 -8.71
C ARG A 240 19.57 11.12 -9.53
N ILE A 241 18.55 10.44 -10.03
CA ILE A 241 18.70 9.26 -10.89
C ILE A 241 19.23 9.71 -12.26
N THR A 242 20.30 9.06 -12.76
CA THR A 242 21.05 9.46 -13.96
C THR A 242 20.57 8.80 -15.25
N ILE A 243 19.56 7.93 -15.18
CA ILE A 243 19.03 7.23 -16.35
C ILE A 243 18.38 8.23 -17.30
N PRO A 244 18.85 8.36 -18.58
CA PRO A 244 18.28 9.27 -19.54
C PRO A 244 16.80 9.00 -19.79
N GLY A 245 15.98 10.05 -19.80
CA GLY A 245 14.52 9.94 -19.98
C GLY A 245 13.75 9.56 -18.70
N PHE A 246 14.44 9.25 -17.60
CA PHE A 246 13.78 8.83 -16.36
C PHE A 246 12.84 9.90 -15.78
N TYR A 247 13.19 11.16 -15.94
CA TYR A 247 12.43 12.30 -15.41
C TYR A 247 11.46 12.94 -16.42
N ASP A 248 11.35 12.43 -17.64
CA ASP A 248 10.55 13.07 -18.70
C ASP A 248 9.07 13.24 -18.31
N ASP A 249 8.53 12.30 -17.53
CA ASP A 249 7.14 12.30 -17.06
C ASP A 249 7.01 12.69 -15.56
N VAL A 250 8.09 13.18 -14.94
CA VAL A 250 8.08 13.63 -13.54
C VAL A 250 7.68 15.10 -13.47
N GLU A 251 6.56 15.37 -12.85
CA GLU A 251 6.14 16.74 -12.53
C GLU A 251 6.87 17.26 -11.30
N ASP A 252 7.32 18.52 -11.36
CA ASP A 252 7.88 19.18 -10.17
C ASP A 252 6.78 19.51 -9.17
N VAL A 253 7.17 19.48 -7.89
CA VAL A 253 6.27 19.87 -6.79
C VAL A 253 5.92 21.35 -6.93
N SER A 254 4.66 21.63 -7.17
CA SER A 254 4.18 23.00 -7.34
C SER A 254 4.31 23.82 -6.03
N PRO A 255 4.40 25.17 -6.09
CA PRO A 255 4.42 26.01 -4.90
C PRO A 255 3.26 25.74 -3.94
N ALA A 256 2.06 25.50 -4.46
CA ALA A 256 0.88 25.20 -3.65
C ALA A 256 1.01 23.84 -2.93
N GLU A 257 1.57 22.84 -3.60
CA GLU A 257 1.85 21.54 -2.97
C GLU A 257 2.94 21.65 -1.89
N ARG A 258 3.99 22.45 -2.13
CA ARG A 258 5.01 22.71 -1.11
C ARG A 258 4.41 23.33 0.15
N GLU A 259 3.50 24.28 -0.01
CA GLU A 259 2.77 24.91 1.11
C GLU A 259 1.91 23.89 1.86
N MET A 260 1.21 22.99 1.16
CA MET A 260 0.45 21.90 1.79
C MET A 260 1.36 20.93 2.55
N ILE A 261 2.45 20.50 1.95
CA ILE A 261 3.43 19.59 2.59
C ILE A 261 4.06 20.26 3.81
N ALA A 262 4.36 21.57 3.75
CA ALA A 262 4.93 22.31 4.87
C ALA A 262 3.97 22.43 6.08
N GLN A 263 2.66 22.21 5.91
CA GLN A 263 1.69 22.15 7.02
C GLN A 263 1.76 20.82 7.80
N ILE A 264 2.38 19.79 7.23
CA ILE A 264 2.52 18.49 7.89
C ILE A 264 3.52 18.65 9.03
N PRO A 265 3.16 18.37 10.29
CA PRO A 265 4.10 18.41 11.40
C PRO A 265 5.26 17.43 11.16
N PHE A 266 6.46 17.96 11.03
CA PHE A 266 7.68 17.17 10.86
C PHE A 266 8.81 17.74 11.70
N ASP A 267 9.35 16.90 12.59
CA ASP A 267 10.51 17.22 13.42
C ASP A 267 11.69 16.34 12.96
N GLU A 268 12.59 16.93 12.18
CA GLU A 268 13.72 16.20 11.61
C GLU A 268 14.62 15.57 12.67
N ALA A 269 14.83 16.25 13.81
CA ALA A 269 15.67 15.72 14.88
C ALA A 269 15.04 14.47 15.51
N LYS A 270 13.75 14.49 15.76
CA LYS A 270 13.01 13.30 16.24
C LYS A 270 12.98 12.19 15.20
N TYR A 271 12.79 12.52 13.93
CA TYR A 271 12.80 11.55 12.84
C TYR A 271 14.16 10.84 12.75
N LYS A 272 15.27 11.59 12.74
CA LYS A 272 16.63 11.03 12.74
C LYS A 272 16.89 10.16 13.98
N ALA A 273 16.49 10.62 15.15
CA ALA A 273 16.65 9.86 16.39
C ALA A 273 15.84 8.56 16.40
N ALA A 274 14.61 8.58 15.86
CA ALA A 274 13.75 7.40 15.82
C ALA A 274 14.30 6.27 14.95
N ILE A 275 15.02 6.61 13.86
CA ILE A 275 15.60 5.64 12.92
C ILE A 275 17.11 5.45 13.13
N GLY A 276 17.73 6.16 14.08
CA GLY A 276 19.12 5.97 14.48
C GLY A 276 20.14 6.46 13.44
N VAL A 277 19.87 7.57 12.74
CA VAL A 277 20.80 8.17 11.78
C VAL A 277 21.18 9.58 12.18
N ASP A 278 22.41 9.99 11.87
CA ASP A 278 22.90 11.34 12.14
C ASP A 278 22.52 12.33 11.04
N GLU A 279 22.49 11.88 9.77
CA GLU A 279 22.20 12.70 8.60
C GLU A 279 21.17 12.02 7.69
N LEU A 280 20.36 12.85 6.99
CA LEU A 280 19.41 12.40 5.98
C LEU A 280 20.00 12.51 4.58
N PHE A 281 19.59 11.60 3.71
CA PHE A 281 20.00 11.53 2.31
C PHE A 281 18.79 11.77 1.39
N GLY A 282 19.06 12.12 0.13
CA GLY A 282 18.06 12.16 -0.95
C GLY A 282 18.28 13.33 -1.91
N GLU A 283 17.39 13.47 -2.88
CA GLU A 283 17.49 14.45 -3.97
C GLU A 283 17.59 15.88 -3.42
N LYS A 284 18.61 16.61 -3.84
CA LYS A 284 18.87 17.98 -3.39
C LYS A 284 17.78 18.95 -3.85
N GLY A 285 17.44 19.90 -3.00
CA GLY A 285 16.41 20.91 -3.28
C GLY A 285 14.99 20.49 -2.85
N TYR A 286 14.83 19.32 -2.24
CA TYR A 286 13.57 18.82 -1.70
C TYR A 286 13.68 18.49 -0.21
N SER A 287 12.62 18.77 0.53
CA SER A 287 12.49 18.37 1.93
C SER A 287 12.35 16.84 2.08
N THR A 288 12.55 16.31 3.27
CA THR A 288 12.38 14.87 3.57
C THR A 288 10.97 14.39 3.19
N LEU A 289 9.95 15.17 3.51
CA LEU A 289 8.57 14.82 3.17
C LEU A 289 8.33 14.82 1.66
N GLU A 290 8.92 15.75 0.90
CA GLU A 290 8.83 15.76 -0.56
C GLU A 290 9.59 14.58 -1.18
N ARG A 291 10.78 14.24 -0.67
CA ARG A 291 11.59 13.12 -1.16
C ARG A 291 10.87 11.79 -1.03
N ASN A 292 10.21 11.55 0.07
CA ASN A 292 9.54 10.28 0.33
C ASN A 292 8.11 10.18 -0.19
N SER A 293 7.55 11.26 -0.79
CA SER A 293 6.17 11.28 -1.29
C SER A 293 6.03 11.75 -2.74
N CYS A 294 6.80 12.76 -3.15
CA CYS A 294 6.66 13.45 -4.44
C CYS A 294 7.86 13.25 -5.38
N ARG A 295 8.93 12.61 -4.89
CA ARG A 295 10.12 12.35 -5.71
C ARG A 295 10.35 10.85 -5.88
N PRO A 296 10.88 10.44 -7.06
CA PRO A 296 11.27 9.05 -7.25
C PRO A 296 12.50 8.71 -6.41
N SER A 297 12.67 7.43 -6.07
CA SER A 297 13.90 6.92 -5.45
C SER A 297 14.39 5.66 -6.13
N PHE A 298 15.69 5.38 -6.00
CA PHE A 298 16.31 4.14 -6.44
C PHE A 298 17.01 3.50 -5.25
N ASP A 299 16.65 2.27 -4.93
CA ASP A 299 17.15 1.54 -3.76
C ASP A 299 17.66 0.14 -4.14
N ILE A 300 18.84 -0.22 -3.64
CA ILE A 300 19.38 -1.56 -3.75
C ILE A 300 18.83 -2.37 -2.57
N CYS A 301 17.85 -3.23 -2.83
CA CYS A 301 17.19 -4.06 -1.81
C CYS A 301 18.02 -5.27 -1.38
N GLY A 302 18.98 -5.68 -2.19
CA GLY A 302 19.90 -6.76 -1.91
C GLY A 302 20.99 -6.84 -2.95
N ILE A 303 22.21 -7.19 -2.50
CA ILE A 303 23.36 -7.41 -3.38
C ILE A 303 24.16 -8.59 -2.84
N TRP A 304 24.55 -9.53 -3.69
CA TRP A 304 25.30 -10.71 -3.27
C TRP A 304 26.15 -11.29 -4.38
N GLY A 305 27.11 -12.15 -3.98
CA GLY A 305 28.03 -12.85 -4.85
C GLY A 305 29.35 -13.13 -4.13
N GLY A 306 30.17 -13.99 -4.71
CA GLY A 306 31.45 -14.38 -4.12
C GLY A 306 31.30 -15.29 -2.90
N TYR A 307 32.29 -15.26 -2.04
CA TYR A 307 32.35 -16.10 -0.85
C TYR A 307 31.73 -15.37 0.36
N MET A 308 30.72 -15.97 0.97
CA MET A 308 29.97 -15.40 2.10
C MET A 308 30.01 -16.29 3.36
N GLU A 309 30.76 -17.42 3.31
CA GLU A 309 30.88 -18.33 4.44
C GLU A 309 32.00 -17.89 5.39
N GLU A 310 32.13 -18.59 6.52
CA GLU A 310 33.17 -18.32 7.51
C GLU A 310 34.57 -18.47 6.92
N GLY A 311 35.50 -17.59 7.33
CA GLY A 311 36.88 -17.55 6.88
C GLY A 311 37.08 -16.68 5.63
N SER A 312 38.27 -16.79 5.01
CA SER A 312 38.64 -16.02 3.82
C SER A 312 38.88 -16.93 2.62
N LYS A 313 38.41 -16.49 1.43
CA LYS A 313 38.68 -17.15 0.15
C LYS A 313 39.06 -16.10 -0.89
N THR A 314 40.29 -16.24 -1.42
CA THR A 314 40.82 -15.33 -2.46
C THR A 314 40.24 -15.70 -3.83
N VAL A 315 39.03 -15.21 -4.13
CA VAL A 315 38.23 -15.61 -5.29
C VAL A 315 37.78 -14.42 -6.14
N LEU A 316 37.79 -14.62 -7.44
CA LEU A 316 36.99 -13.85 -8.42
C LEU A 316 35.75 -14.69 -8.72
N PRO A 317 34.56 -14.29 -8.27
CA PRO A 317 33.36 -15.08 -8.52
C PRO A 317 32.99 -15.09 -10.00
N SER A 318 32.26 -16.11 -10.41
CA SER A 318 31.74 -16.21 -11.79
C SER A 318 30.52 -15.32 -12.00
N LYS A 319 29.78 -15.00 -10.94
CA LYS A 319 28.54 -14.22 -10.99
C LYS A 319 28.39 -13.30 -9.78
N ALA A 320 27.62 -12.22 -9.98
CA ALA A 320 27.12 -11.33 -8.94
C ALA A 320 25.67 -10.94 -9.23
N TYR A 321 24.90 -10.64 -8.19
CA TYR A 321 23.47 -10.38 -8.27
C TYR A 321 23.08 -9.17 -7.46
N ALA A 322 22.04 -8.44 -7.93
CA ALA A 322 21.37 -7.43 -7.15
C ALA A 322 19.85 -7.51 -7.34
N LYS A 323 19.12 -7.13 -6.30
CA LYS A 323 17.70 -6.80 -6.33
C LYS A 323 17.58 -5.31 -6.12
N VAL A 324 16.88 -4.64 -7.03
CA VAL A 324 16.75 -3.19 -7.00
C VAL A 324 15.31 -2.76 -7.21
N SER A 325 14.92 -1.65 -6.60
CA SER A 325 13.61 -1.05 -6.75
C SER A 325 13.71 0.44 -7.03
N CYS A 326 12.77 0.95 -7.82
CA CYS A 326 12.48 2.37 -7.91
C CYS A 326 11.10 2.64 -7.36
N ARG A 327 10.97 3.61 -6.46
CA ARG A 327 9.67 4.25 -6.22
C ARG A 327 9.47 5.28 -7.32
N LEU A 328 8.30 5.20 -7.98
CA LEU A 328 7.92 6.06 -9.09
C LEU A 328 6.93 7.11 -8.61
N VAL A 329 6.93 8.27 -9.24
CA VAL A 329 5.90 9.27 -8.96
C VAL A 329 4.78 9.19 -9.99
N PRO A 330 3.62 9.82 -9.74
CA PRO A 330 2.52 9.86 -10.69
C PRO A 330 2.98 10.28 -12.08
N HIS A 331 2.32 9.74 -13.12
CA HIS A 331 2.62 9.88 -14.54
C HIS A 331 3.83 9.07 -15.05
N GLN A 332 4.72 8.57 -14.18
CA GLN A 332 5.75 7.61 -14.61
C GLN A 332 5.12 6.23 -14.86
N ASP A 333 5.15 5.78 -16.11
CA ASP A 333 4.76 4.42 -16.48
C ASP A 333 5.85 3.42 -16.09
N HIS A 334 5.54 2.44 -15.25
CA HIS A 334 6.52 1.46 -14.76
C HIS A 334 7.10 0.59 -15.86
N GLY A 335 6.36 0.30 -16.94
CA GLY A 335 6.85 -0.44 -18.10
C GLY A 335 7.84 0.40 -18.92
N LYS A 336 7.54 1.70 -19.12
CA LYS A 336 8.48 2.66 -19.75
C LYS A 336 9.77 2.78 -18.92
N ILE A 337 9.65 2.92 -17.60
CA ILE A 337 10.82 3.02 -16.72
C ILE A 337 11.63 1.71 -16.72
N SER A 338 10.97 0.55 -16.71
CA SER A 338 11.67 -0.74 -16.84
C SER A 338 12.49 -0.82 -18.11
N LYS A 339 11.91 -0.40 -19.24
CA LYS A 339 12.62 -0.38 -20.51
C LYS A 339 13.82 0.57 -20.50
N LEU A 340 13.64 1.79 -19.97
CA LEU A 340 14.74 2.77 -19.85
C LEU A 340 15.88 2.22 -18.97
N PHE A 341 15.55 1.54 -17.89
CA PHE A 341 16.54 0.91 -17.01
C PHE A 341 17.30 -0.20 -17.72
N GLU A 342 16.61 -1.11 -18.43
CA GLU A 342 17.24 -2.20 -19.19
C GLU A 342 18.15 -1.65 -20.29
N GLU A 343 17.69 -0.66 -21.05
CA GLU A 343 18.47 0.00 -22.12
C GLU A 343 19.70 0.73 -21.54
N TYR A 344 19.54 1.41 -20.40
CA TYR A 344 20.64 2.08 -19.72
C TYR A 344 21.72 1.08 -19.29
N ILE A 345 21.33 0.02 -18.57
CA ILE A 345 22.27 -1.01 -18.13
C ILE A 345 22.96 -1.69 -19.32
N ALA A 346 22.22 -2.04 -20.38
CA ALA A 346 22.80 -2.63 -21.58
C ALA A 346 23.84 -1.72 -22.24
N ARG A 347 23.62 -0.41 -22.20
CA ARG A 347 24.53 0.59 -22.79
C ARG A 347 25.80 0.81 -21.98
N VAL A 348 25.69 0.83 -20.63
CA VAL A 348 26.83 1.13 -19.75
C VAL A 348 27.59 -0.11 -19.28
N ALA A 349 27.02 -1.30 -19.48
CA ALA A 349 27.66 -2.56 -19.15
C ALA A 349 28.94 -2.72 -19.97
N PRO A 350 30.08 -3.01 -19.34
CA PRO A 350 31.32 -3.21 -20.05
C PRO A 350 31.32 -4.54 -20.84
N ALA A 351 31.92 -4.54 -22.03
CA ALA A 351 31.91 -5.67 -22.94
C ALA A 351 32.57 -6.97 -22.42
N TYR A 352 33.33 -6.88 -21.34
CA TYR A 352 34.02 -8.02 -20.75
C TYR A 352 33.20 -8.79 -19.71
N VAL A 353 31.92 -8.43 -19.51
CA VAL A 353 30.95 -9.20 -18.71
C VAL A 353 29.62 -9.29 -19.48
N LYS A 354 28.76 -10.22 -19.05
CA LYS A 354 27.37 -10.26 -19.50
C LYS A 354 26.47 -9.76 -18.37
N VAL A 355 25.60 -8.81 -18.67
CA VAL A 355 24.61 -8.32 -17.69
C VAL A 355 23.21 -8.67 -18.17
N ARG A 356 22.41 -9.23 -17.29
CA ARG A 356 21.00 -9.51 -17.51
C ARG A 356 20.18 -8.76 -16.47
N VAL A 357 19.22 -7.97 -16.93
CA VAL A 357 18.19 -7.33 -16.13
C VAL A 357 16.89 -8.13 -16.32
N THR A 358 16.24 -8.50 -15.24
CA THR A 358 14.97 -9.23 -15.26
C THR A 358 13.93 -8.40 -14.52
N PRO A 359 12.99 -7.75 -15.22
CA PRO A 359 11.89 -7.05 -14.57
C PRO A 359 11.02 -8.03 -13.78
N LYS A 360 10.51 -7.55 -12.66
CA LYS A 360 9.61 -8.28 -11.76
C LYS A 360 8.25 -7.57 -11.73
N HIS A 361 7.68 -7.42 -10.55
CA HIS A 361 6.43 -6.70 -10.36
C HIS A 361 6.63 -5.19 -10.38
N GLY A 362 5.55 -4.47 -10.64
CA GLY A 362 5.52 -3.01 -10.63
C GLY A 362 4.10 -2.50 -10.75
N GLY A 363 3.95 -1.20 -10.60
CA GLY A 363 2.68 -0.51 -10.77
C GLY A 363 2.89 1.00 -10.85
N GLN A 364 1.95 1.71 -11.44
CA GLN A 364 1.99 3.16 -11.52
C GLN A 364 1.66 3.81 -10.17
N GLY A 365 2.12 5.05 -9.98
CA GLY A 365 1.64 5.90 -8.90
C GLY A 365 0.22 6.39 -9.17
N TYR A 366 -0.42 6.91 -8.12
CA TYR A 366 -1.78 7.43 -8.18
C TYR A 366 -1.87 8.81 -7.54
N VAL A 367 -2.72 9.70 -8.11
CA VAL A 367 -3.11 10.97 -7.49
C VAL A 367 -4.62 11.11 -7.54
N CYS A 368 -5.21 11.35 -6.37
CA CYS A 368 -6.60 11.72 -6.22
C CYS A 368 -6.74 13.25 -6.40
N PRO A 369 -7.55 13.74 -7.36
CA PRO A 369 -7.84 15.16 -7.45
C PRO A 369 -8.56 15.66 -6.19
N ILE A 370 -8.02 16.70 -5.56
CA ILE A 370 -8.57 17.26 -4.32
C ILE A 370 -9.84 18.08 -4.52
N ASP A 371 -10.17 18.41 -5.76
CA ASP A 371 -11.42 19.07 -6.17
C ASP A 371 -12.54 18.07 -6.52
N LEU A 372 -12.23 16.78 -6.55
CA LEU A 372 -13.23 15.74 -6.76
C LEU A 372 -14.32 15.81 -5.68
N PRO A 373 -15.62 15.83 -6.04
CA PRO A 373 -16.71 15.90 -5.07
C PRO A 373 -16.65 14.81 -3.99
N ALA A 374 -16.29 13.59 -4.36
CA ALA A 374 -16.09 12.50 -3.41
C ALA A 374 -14.93 12.77 -2.42
N TYR A 375 -13.84 13.40 -2.87
CA TYR A 375 -12.77 13.82 -1.96
C TYR A 375 -13.26 14.87 -0.96
N LYS A 376 -14.03 15.87 -1.42
CA LYS A 376 -14.64 16.87 -0.55
C LYS A 376 -15.63 16.28 0.44
N ALA A 377 -16.39 15.27 0.01
CA ALA A 377 -17.27 14.50 0.89
C ALA A 377 -16.47 13.76 2.00
N ALA A 378 -15.34 13.14 1.65
CA ALA A 378 -14.45 12.50 2.60
C ALA A 378 -13.77 13.49 3.55
N GLU A 379 -13.32 14.67 3.04
CA GLU A 379 -12.75 15.76 3.83
C GLU A 379 -13.71 16.21 4.93
N GLU A 380 -14.97 16.49 4.58
CA GLU A 380 -16.00 16.87 5.52
C GLU A 380 -16.41 15.75 6.48
N ALA A 381 -16.41 14.50 6.02
CA ALA A 381 -16.73 13.35 6.86
C ALA A 381 -15.67 13.15 7.96
N VAL A 382 -14.39 13.21 7.60
CA VAL A 382 -13.29 13.16 8.55
C VAL A 382 -13.31 14.36 9.50
N PHE A 383 -13.60 15.57 8.99
CA PHE A 383 -13.74 16.75 9.85
C PHE A 383 -14.82 16.57 10.92
N VAL A 384 -15.97 16.00 10.58
CA VAL A 384 -17.06 15.76 11.54
C VAL A 384 -16.64 14.75 12.61
N ALA A 385 -15.97 13.66 12.23
CA ALA A 385 -15.58 12.61 13.17
C ALA A 385 -14.40 13.00 14.07
N PHE A 386 -13.41 13.69 13.50
CA PHE A 386 -12.16 14.04 14.20
C PHE A 386 -12.17 15.46 14.81
N GLY A 387 -13.08 16.32 14.40
CA GLY A 387 -13.17 17.71 14.88
C GLY A 387 -12.11 18.66 14.32
N LYS A 388 -11.27 18.17 13.39
CA LYS A 388 -10.22 18.92 12.69
C LYS A 388 -10.28 18.61 11.20
N ARG A 389 -10.02 19.62 10.34
CA ARG A 389 -9.91 19.39 8.90
C ARG A 389 -8.69 18.52 8.60
N PRO A 390 -8.87 17.47 7.80
CA PRO A 390 -7.73 16.63 7.42
C PRO A 390 -6.80 17.38 6.48
N LEU A 391 -5.50 17.11 6.60
CA LEU A 391 -4.51 17.54 5.62
C LEU A 391 -4.54 16.63 4.39
N ALA A 392 -4.33 17.22 3.22
CA ALA A 392 -4.10 16.49 1.99
C ALA A 392 -2.62 16.02 1.95
N VAL A 393 -2.36 14.71 1.92
CA VAL A 393 -1.01 14.15 2.09
C VAL A 393 -0.72 13.12 1.00
N ARG A 394 0.41 13.26 0.31
CA ARG A 394 0.95 12.18 -0.53
C ARG A 394 1.76 11.22 0.34
N ARG A 395 1.69 9.92 0.01
CA ARG A 395 2.39 8.84 0.71
C ARG A 395 3.43 8.18 -0.16
N GLY A 396 4.50 7.70 0.48
CA GLY A 396 5.60 7.01 -0.20
C GLY A 396 5.31 5.56 -0.54
N GLY A 397 4.34 4.94 0.11
CA GLY A 397 3.91 3.57 -0.15
C GLY A 397 3.22 3.43 -1.51
N SER A 398 3.11 2.20 -1.98
CA SER A 398 2.44 1.85 -3.23
C SER A 398 1.34 0.84 -2.94
N ILE A 399 0.16 1.07 -3.49
CA ILE A 399 -0.95 0.12 -3.56
C ILE A 399 -1.24 -0.06 -5.06
N PRO A 400 -0.58 -1.01 -5.72
CA PRO A 400 -0.60 -1.11 -7.19
C PRO A 400 -2.00 -1.23 -7.79
N ILE A 401 -2.93 -1.86 -7.07
CA ILE A 401 -4.29 -2.06 -7.54
C ILE A 401 -5.06 -0.75 -7.72
N ILE A 402 -4.71 0.32 -7.01
CA ILE A 402 -5.37 1.62 -7.15
C ILE A 402 -5.18 2.19 -8.56
N SER A 403 -3.97 2.10 -9.10
CA SER A 403 -3.72 2.51 -10.49
C SER A 403 -4.39 1.56 -11.50
N THR A 404 -4.47 0.27 -11.19
CA THR A 404 -5.20 -0.72 -12.01
C THR A 404 -6.70 -0.39 -12.08
N PHE A 405 -7.32 0.02 -10.99
CA PHE A 405 -8.72 0.46 -11.00
C PHE A 405 -8.94 1.65 -11.95
N GLU A 406 -8.07 2.65 -11.90
CA GLU A 406 -8.17 3.78 -12.82
C GLU A 406 -8.00 3.34 -14.27
N GLN A 407 -7.01 2.50 -14.57
CA GLN A 407 -6.72 2.04 -15.93
C GLN A 407 -7.79 1.09 -16.48
N VAL A 408 -8.26 0.15 -15.66
CA VAL A 408 -9.18 -0.91 -16.08
C VAL A 408 -10.64 -0.45 -16.01
N LEU A 409 -11.04 0.17 -14.90
CA LEU A 409 -12.43 0.56 -14.65
C LEU A 409 -12.71 2.01 -15.06
N GLY A 410 -11.68 2.88 -15.15
CA GLY A 410 -11.84 4.30 -15.43
C GLY A 410 -12.40 5.08 -14.25
N ILE A 411 -12.27 4.57 -13.03
CA ILE A 411 -12.90 5.14 -11.82
C ILE A 411 -11.81 5.74 -10.93
N LYS A 412 -12.04 6.96 -10.44
CA LYS A 412 -11.17 7.62 -9.46
C LYS A 412 -11.36 7.03 -8.07
N THR A 413 -10.28 7.00 -7.29
CA THR A 413 -10.25 6.43 -5.94
C THR A 413 -10.04 7.54 -4.90
N VAL A 414 -10.84 7.54 -3.86
CA VAL A 414 -10.62 8.34 -2.64
C VAL A 414 -10.01 7.44 -1.57
N LEU A 415 -8.87 7.86 -1.03
CA LEU A 415 -8.12 7.13 -0.02
C LEU A 415 -8.40 7.77 1.36
N MET A 416 -9.30 7.15 2.12
CA MET A 416 -9.77 7.62 3.43
C MET A 416 -9.38 6.60 4.51
N GLY A 417 -8.06 6.47 4.76
CA GLY A 417 -7.52 5.53 5.73
C GLY A 417 -7.43 6.09 7.14
N PHE A 418 -7.36 5.18 8.11
CA PHE A 418 -7.39 5.47 9.54
C PHE A 418 -6.23 4.83 10.31
N GLY A 419 -5.28 4.19 9.61
CA GLY A 419 -4.07 3.65 10.20
C GLY A 419 -3.18 4.74 10.80
N LEU A 420 -2.26 4.33 11.67
CA LEU A 420 -1.22 5.18 12.25
C LEU A 420 0.12 4.45 12.18
N GLU A 421 1.22 5.18 12.04
CA GLU A 421 2.56 4.59 12.02
C GLU A 421 2.83 3.70 13.25
N GLN A 422 2.36 4.13 14.41
CA GLN A 422 2.49 3.38 15.67
C GLN A 422 1.63 2.10 15.74
N ASN A 423 0.80 1.83 14.74
CA ASN A 423 0.01 0.60 14.66
C ASN A 423 0.86 -0.61 14.28
N ALA A 424 2.10 -0.39 13.83
CA ALA A 424 3.11 -1.40 13.54
C ALA A 424 2.62 -2.48 12.57
N ILE A 425 1.95 -2.07 11.48
CA ILE A 425 1.56 -2.98 10.40
C ILE A 425 2.77 -3.76 9.89
N HIS A 426 2.58 -4.98 9.40
CA HIS A 426 3.62 -5.94 8.97
C HIS A 426 4.63 -6.33 10.06
N SER A 427 4.50 -5.83 11.28
CA SER A 427 5.40 -6.11 12.41
C SER A 427 4.69 -6.91 13.52
N PRO A 428 5.44 -7.58 14.41
CA PRO A 428 4.85 -8.08 15.66
C PRO A 428 4.21 -6.97 16.49
N ASN A 429 3.12 -7.31 17.20
CA ASN A 429 2.33 -6.39 17.99
C ASN A 429 1.61 -5.31 17.16
N GLU A 430 1.16 -5.67 15.97
CA GLU A 430 0.22 -4.84 15.23
C GLU A 430 -1.01 -4.53 16.08
N SER A 431 -1.54 -3.31 15.93
CA SER A 431 -2.66 -2.87 16.76
C SER A 431 -3.41 -1.72 16.11
N CYS A 432 -4.69 -1.57 16.44
CA CYS A 432 -5.51 -0.41 16.09
C CYS A 432 -6.09 0.23 17.34
N THR A 433 -6.15 1.56 17.44
CA THR A 433 -6.80 2.20 18.58
C THR A 433 -8.32 2.12 18.46
N LEU A 434 -9.01 1.84 19.57
CA LEU A 434 -10.48 1.83 19.62
C LEU A 434 -11.07 3.18 19.21
N ASP A 435 -10.45 4.29 19.60
CA ASP A 435 -10.89 5.63 19.23
C ASP A 435 -10.89 5.83 17.69
N PHE A 436 -9.82 5.38 17.02
CA PHE A 436 -9.73 5.46 15.56
C PHE A 436 -10.69 4.50 14.87
N PHE A 437 -10.88 3.30 15.41
CA PHE A 437 -11.86 2.36 14.92
C PHE A 437 -13.27 2.97 14.91
N TYR A 438 -13.71 3.58 15.99
CA TYR A 438 -15.03 4.20 16.06
C TYR A 438 -15.13 5.50 15.26
N LYS A 439 -14.07 6.33 15.21
CA LYS A 439 -14.03 7.52 14.36
C LYS A 439 -14.01 7.16 12.87
N GLY A 440 -13.37 6.05 12.51
CA GLY A 440 -13.41 5.53 11.15
C GLY A 440 -14.83 5.14 10.74
N ILE A 441 -15.55 4.40 11.58
CA ILE A 441 -16.97 4.07 11.36
C ILE A 441 -17.81 5.35 11.22
N GLU A 442 -17.60 6.34 12.09
CA GLU A 442 -18.30 7.63 12.01
C GLU A 442 -17.99 8.37 10.70
N SER A 443 -16.70 8.42 10.31
CA SER A 443 -16.29 9.07 9.06
C SER A 443 -16.96 8.44 7.84
N VAL A 444 -16.98 7.11 7.78
CA VAL A 444 -17.62 6.38 6.68
C VAL A 444 -19.14 6.63 6.65
N ALA A 445 -19.82 6.59 7.80
CA ALA A 445 -21.26 6.90 7.88
C ALA A 445 -21.56 8.34 7.45
N GLU A 446 -20.73 9.29 7.85
CA GLU A 446 -20.85 10.71 7.45
C GLU A 446 -20.53 10.92 5.96
N PHE A 447 -19.66 10.13 5.36
CA PHE A 447 -19.40 10.14 3.91
C PHE A 447 -20.65 9.74 3.13
N TYR A 448 -21.32 8.65 3.48
CA TYR A 448 -22.53 8.17 2.81
C TYR A 448 -23.75 9.09 2.94
N LYS A 449 -23.74 9.99 3.87
CA LYS A 449 -24.80 10.99 4.06
C LYS A 449 -24.81 12.06 2.94
N ARG A 450 -23.74 12.21 2.19
CA ARG A 450 -23.57 13.28 1.20
C ARG A 450 -24.05 12.86 -0.19
N PRO A 451 -24.92 13.68 -0.85
CA PRO A 451 -25.57 13.26 -2.09
C PRO A 451 -24.72 13.39 -3.35
N GLN A 452 -23.59 14.13 -3.30
CA GLN A 452 -22.74 14.36 -4.46
C GLN A 452 -21.36 13.74 -4.26
N ILE A 453 -21.06 12.72 -5.07
CA ILE A 453 -19.78 12.01 -5.11
C ILE A 453 -19.16 11.94 -6.51
N ARG A 454 -19.86 12.39 -7.57
CA ARG A 454 -19.32 12.56 -8.91
C ARG A 454 -19.42 14.02 -9.37
N ASN A 455 -18.64 14.39 -10.39
CA ASN A 455 -18.72 15.69 -11.08
C ASN A 455 -20.04 15.91 -11.79
#